data_637d7b55ec1166db03282b27a2add8e2
#
_entry.id   637d7b55ec1166db03282b27a2add8e2
#
_cell.length_a   1.000
_cell.length_b   1.000
_cell.length_c   1.000
_cell.angle_alpha   90.00
_cell.angle_beta   90.00
_cell.angle_gamma   90.00
#
_symmetry.space_group_name_H-M   'P 1'
#
loop_
_entity.id
_entity.type
_entity.pdbx_description
1 polymer ?
#
loop_
_entity_poly.entity_id
_entity_poly.type
_entity_poly.pdbx_seq_one_letter_code
_entity_poly.pdbx_strand_id
1 'polypeptide(L)'
;MKYKHHLLSLCGVAIAVLCVFSSCKENIDTSARYVFKYNTVYSYLQKHEAYSEYVSLLEKVNVSDVSDTKVSSLLSARGHYTCFAPSNEAIQQYLEELCEKDSTILPYPSWDAFT
;
A
#
# COMPACT_ATOMS: atom_id res chain seq x y z
N MET A 1 -59.01 2.38 35.45
CA MET A 1 -57.69 1.81 35.83
C MET A 1 -56.84 1.24 34.68
N LYS A 2 -57.37 1.06 33.47
CA LYS A 2 -56.59 0.48 32.32
C LYS A 2 -55.52 1.42 31.77
N TYR A 3 -55.68 2.73 31.82
CA TYR A 3 -54.73 3.70 31.23
C TYR A 3 -53.37 3.78 31.98
N LYS A 4 -53.35 3.50 33.29
CA LYS A 4 -52.09 3.53 34.05
C LYS A 4 -51.09 2.45 33.60
N HIS A 5 -51.56 1.27 33.23
CA HIS A 5 -50.71 0.19 32.77
C HIS A 5 -50.14 0.46 31.36
N HIS A 6 -50.94 1.09 30.48
CA HIS A 6 -50.42 1.47 29.15
C HIS A 6 -49.41 2.60 29.24
N LEU A 7 -49.59 3.56 30.13
CA LEU A 7 -48.63 4.65 30.34
C LEU A 7 -47.29 4.15 30.89
N LEU A 8 -47.34 3.22 31.88
CA LEU A 8 -46.15 2.58 32.41
C LEU A 8 -45.41 1.73 31.38
N SER A 9 -46.14 1.03 30.51
CA SER A 9 -45.55 0.23 29.41
C SER A 9 -44.89 1.10 28.38
N LEU A 10 -45.51 2.23 28.00
CA LEU A 10 -44.95 3.21 27.06
C LEU A 10 -43.68 3.86 27.60
N CYS A 11 -43.66 4.24 28.90
CA CYS A 11 -42.45 4.77 29.54
C CYS A 11 -41.30 3.74 29.55
N GLY A 12 -41.59 2.46 29.82
CA GLY A 12 -40.59 1.38 29.82
C GLY A 12 -39.95 1.20 28.46
N VAL A 13 -40.75 1.21 27.39
CA VAL A 13 -40.25 1.09 26.01
C VAL A 13 -39.43 2.31 25.62
N ALA A 14 -39.84 3.53 26.01
CA ALA A 14 -39.09 4.75 25.70
C ALA A 14 -37.72 4.78 26.40
N ILE A 15 -37.64 4.34 27.64
CA ILE A 15 -36.36 4.24 28.38
C ILE A 15 -35.46 3.19 27.76
N ALA A 16 -35.98 2.03 27.37
CA ALA A 16 -35.20 0.98 26.69
C ALA A 16 -34.61 1.46 25.36
N VAL A 17 -35.37 2.22 24.56
CA VAL A 17 -34.92 2.78 23.30
C VAL A 17 -33.83 3.84 23.53
N LEU A 18 -33.95 4.69 24.57
CA LEU A 18 -32.93 5.70 24.92
C LEU A 18 -31.61 5.06 25.37
N CYS A 19 -31.64 3.92 26.04
CA CYS A 19 -30.44 3.20 26.46
C CYS A 19 -29.66 2.61 25.28
N VAL A 20 -30.34 2.25 24.18
CA VAL A 20 -29.67 1.68 22.99
C VAL A 20 -28.88 2.73 22.22
N PHE A 21 -29.30 3.99 22.24
CA PHE A 21 -28.58 5.10 21.57
C PHE A 21 -27.40 5.67 22.38
N SER A 22 -27.27 5.31 23.65
CA SER A 22 -26.18 5.78 24.54
C SER A 22 -24.90 4.93 24.45
N SER A 23 -24.92 3.83 23.72
CA SER A 23 -23.92 2.76 23.79
C SER A 23 -22.84 2.82 22.73
N CYS A 24 -22.44 3.96 22.22
CA CYS A 24 -21.22 4.02 21.40
C CYS A 24 -20.66 5.44 21.35
N LYS A 25 -20.08 5.88 22.46
CA LYS A 25 -19.02 6.88 22.42
C LYS A 25 -17.75 6.23 22.99
N GLU A 26 -17.19 5.30 22.25
CA GLU A 26 -15.78 5.03 22.44
C GLU A 26 -15.03 6.28 21.96
N ASN A 27 -14.51 7.04 22.89
CA ASN A 27 -13.45 7.99 22.61
C ASN A 27 -12.23 7.15 22.21
N ILE A 28 -12.13 6.84 20.92
CA ILE A 28 -10.92 6.25 20.38
C ILE A 28 -9.84 7.30 20.60
N ASP A 29 -8.98 7.03 21.60
CA ASP A 29 -7.80 7.85 21.82
C ASP A 29 -6.88 7.75 20.61
N THR A 30 -6.97 8.76 19.76
CA THR A 30 -6.12 8.85 18.56
C THR A 30 -4.73 9.37 18.89
N SER A 31 -4.46 9.75 20.15
CA SER A 31 -3.13 10.23 20.58
C SER A 31 -2.08 9.12 20.57
N ALA A 32 -2.52 7.87 20.75
CA ALA A 32 -1.70 6.66 20.66
C ALA A 32 -1.67 6.07 19.24
N ARG A 33 -2.19 6.78 18.23
CA ARG A 33 -2.10 6.29 16.85
C ARG A 33 -0.63 6.12 16.48
N TYR A 34 -0.22 4.86 16.24
CA TYR A 34 1.15 4.53 15.89
C TYR A 34 1.56 5.30 14.63
N VAL A 35 2.36 6.34 14.81
CA VAL A 35 2.98 7.05 13.69
C VAL A 35 4.14 6.22 13.20
N PHE A 36 3.99 5.64 12.03
CA PHE A 36 5.05 4.85 11.44
C PHE A 36 6.28 5.72 11.15
N LYS A 37 7.32 5.53 11.90
CA LYS A 37 8.58 6.29 11.81
C LYS A 37 9.39 5.96 10.55
N TYR A 38 9.20 4.75 10.01
CA TYR A 38 10.00 4.24 8.90
C TYR A 38 9.24 4.30 7.58
N ASN A 39 9.99 4.59 6.51
CA ASN A 39 9.47 4.55 5.15
C ASN A 39 9.12 3.12 4.74
N THR A 40 8.20 2.97 3.79
CA THR A 40 8.03 1.71 3.05
C THR A 40 9.23 1.51 2.12
N VAL A 41 9.44 0.29 1.62
CA VAL A 41 10.53 0.00 0.67
C VAL A 41 10.44 0.92 -0.54
N TYR A 42 9.26 1.02 -1.16
CA TYR A 42 9.06 1.88 -2.32
C TYR A 42 9.33 3.37 -2.01
N SER A 43 8.80 3.88 -0.90
CA SER A 43 9.04 5.27 -0.48
C SER A 43 10.51 5.57 -0.15
N TYR A 44 11.26 4.57 0.29
CA TYR A 44 12.70 4.69 0.48
C TYR A 44 13.41 4.81 -0.86
N LEU A 45 13.12 3.91 -1.81
CA LEU A 45 13.73 3.88 -3.13
C LEU A 45 13.48 5.18 -3.90
N GLN A 46 12.23 5.70 -3.87
CA GLN A 46 11.87 6.96 -4.53
C GLN A 46 12.68 8.18 -4.05
N LYS A 47 13.14 8.17 -2.81
CA LYS A 47 13.92 9.28 -2.22
C LYS A 47 15.39 9.25 -2.60
N HIS A 48 15.86 8.18 -3.22
CA HIS A 48 17.26 7.99 -3.55
C HIS A 48 17.42 7.89 -5.07
N GLU A 49 17.99 8.91 -5.68
CA GLU A 49 18.17 9.05 -7.11
C GLU A 49 18.94 7.86 -7.74
N ALA A 50 19.84 7.25 -6.97
CA ALA A 50 20.59 6.06 -7.39
C ALA A 50 19.75 4.85 -7.77
N TYR A 51 18.45 4.83 -7.43
CA TYR A 51 17.50 3.76 -7.73
C TYR A 51 16.38 4.17 -8.70
N SER A 52 16.49 5.31 -9.36
CA SER A 52 15.42 5.85 -10.21
C SER A 52 15.02 4.92 -11.34
N GLU A 53 15.96 4.22 -11.97
CA GLU A 53 15.67 3.24 -13.01
C GLU A 53 14.93 2.02 -12.46
N TYR A 54 15.36 1.54 -11.30
CA TYR A 54 14.68 0.44 -10.63
C TYR A 54 13.25 0.82 -10.21
N VAL A 55 13.04 2.03 -9.69
CA VAL A 55 11.70 2.56 -9.37
C VAL A 55 10.81 2.58 -10.62
N SER A 56 11.32 3.07 -11.75
CA SER A 56 10.60 3.07 -13.03
C SER A 56 10.18 1.66 -13.46
N LEU A 57 11.05 0.67 -13.27
CA LEU A 57 10.75 -0.74 -13.56
C LEU A 57 9.63 -1.26 -12.65
N LEU A 58 9.68 -0.98 -11.34
CA LEU A 58 8.65 -1.41 -10.39
C LEU A 58 7.26 -0.83 -10.70
N GLU A 59 7.19 0.32 -11.36
CA GLU A 59 5.95 0.96 -11.79
C GLU A 59 5.37 0.34 -13.07
N LYS A 60 6.20 -0.30 -13.89
CA LYS A 60 5.77 -0.95 -15.12
C LYS A 60 5.33 -2.40 -14.89
N VAL A 61 6.03 -3.13 -14.04
CA VAL A 61 5.84 -4.57 -13.85
C VAL A 61 4.63 -4.87 -12.97
N ASN A 62 3.77 -5.78 -13.40
CA ASN A 62 2.66 -6.31 -12.62
C ASN A 62 3.16 -7.41 -11.66
N VAL A 63 2.47 -7.58 -10.53
CA VAL A 63 2.78 -8.64 -9.55
C VAL A 63 2.54 -10.03 -10.14
N SER A 64 1.59 -10.15 -11.07
CA SER A 64 1.30 -11.40 -11.79
C SER A 64 0.60 -11.10 -13.12
N ASP A 65 0.59 -12.08 -14.01
CA ASP A 65 -0.06 -11.98 -15.34
C ASP A 65 -1.58 -11.81 -15.28
N VAL A 66 -2.19 -12.14 -14.14
CA VAL A 66 -3.65 -12.06 -13.92
C VAL A 66 -4.06 -10.86 -13.08
N SER A 67 -3.13 -10.03 -12.67
CA SER A 67 -3.38 -8.87 -11.78
C SER A 67 -2.79 -7.60 -12.36
N ASP A 68 -3.60 -6.54 -12.43
CA ASP A 68 -3.13 -5.20 -12.80
C ASP A 68 -2.36 -4.49 -11.67
N THR A 69 -2.19 -5.17 -10.52
CA THR A 69 -1.45 -4.60 -9.39
C THR A 69 0.03 -4.50 -9.71
N LYS A 70 0.58 -3.30 -9.61
CA LYS A 70 2.01 -3.04 -9.83
C LYS A 70 2.86 -3.49 -8.63
N VAL A 71 4.11 -3.91 -8.91
CA VAL A 71 5.08 -4.24 -7.86
C VAL A 71 5.36 -3.03 -6.95
N SER A 72 5.35 -1.82 -7.51
CA SER A 72 5.45 -0.57 -6.74
C SER A 72 4.36 -0.44 -5.67
N SER A 73 3.12 -0.84 -6.00
CA SER A 73 1.99 -0.85 -5.05
C SER A 73 2.20 -1.86 -3.93
N LEU A 74 2.71 -3.05 -4.24
CA LEU A 74 3.05 -4.07 -3.24
C LEU A 74 4.12 -3.56 -2.26
N LEU A 75 5.20 -2.96 -2.77
CA LEU A 75 6.28 -2.42 -1.95
C LEU A 75 5.94 -1.11 -1.24
N SER A 76 4.84 -0.46 -1.62
CA SER A 76 4.25 0.68 -0.91
C SER A 76 3.44 0.22 0.31
N ALA A 77 2.97 -1.02 0.30
CA ALA A 77 2.30 -1.59 1.46
C ALA A 77 3.31 -1.85 2.59
N ARG A 78 2.82 -1.82 3.82
CA ARG A 78 3.63 -2.16 4.97
C ARG A 78 3.67 -3.67 5.17
N GLY A 79 4.87 -4.19 5.39
CA GLY A 79 5.09 -5.62 5.58
C GLY A 79 6.55 -5.91 5.84
N HIS A 80 6.86 -7.18 6.01
CA HIS A 80 8.23 -7.67 6.14
C HIS A 80 8.71 -8.12 4.75
N TYR A 81 9.36 -7.20 4.04
CA TYR A 81 9.92 -7.45 2.72
C TYR A 81 11.44 -7.37 2.77
N THR A 82 12.11 -8.26 2.03
CA THR A 82 13.52 -8.13 1.67
C THR A 82 13.57 -7.76 0.19
N CYS A 83 14.15 -6.62 -0.13
CA CYS A 83 14.26 -6.13 -1.49
C CYS A 83 15.74 -5.95 -1.85
N PHE A 84 16.18 -6.61 -2.91
CA PHE A 84 17.49 -6.43 -3.50
C PHE A 84 17.37 -5.41 -4.64
N ALA A 85 17.58 -4.14 -4.32
CA ALA A 85 17.46 -3.06 -5.27
C ALA A 85 18.80 -2.81 -5.98
N PRO A 86 18.91 -3.04 -7.30
CA PRO A 86 20.08 -2.66 -8.07
C PRO A 86 20.17 -1.13 -8.19
N SER A 87 21.37 -0.59 -8.15
CA SER A 87 21.61 0.83 -8.49
C SER A 87 21.50 1.05 -10.00
N ASN A 88 21.33 2.31 -10.41
CA ASN A 88 21.30 2.69 -11.83
C ASN A 88 22.56 2.21 -12.57
N GLU A 89 23.74 2.31 -11.93
CA GLU A 89 24.99 1.84 -12.51
C GLU A 89 24.99 0.31 -12.73
N ALA A 90 24.47 -0.46 -11.76
CA ALA A 90 24.40 -1.91 -11.88
C ALA A 90 23.41 -2.34 -12.98
N ILE A 91 22.31 -1.62 -13.13
CA ILE A 91 21.35 -1.82 -14.21
C ILE A 91 21.99 -1.55 -15.55
N GLN A 92 22.68 -0.41 -15.68
CA GLN A 92 23.33 0.00 -16.90
C GLN A 92 24.41 -0.99 -17.33
N GLN A 93 25.26 -1.41 -16.40
CA GLN A 93 26.27 -2.44 -16.65
C GLN A 93 25.66 -3.74 -17.14
N TYR A 94 24.57 -4.19 -16.53
CA TYR A 94 23.87 -5.41 -16.95
C TYR A 94 23.31 -5.30 -18.38
N LEU A 95 22.72 -4.14 -18.72
CA LEU A 95 22.21 -3.89 -20.06
C LEU A 95 23.32 -3.86 -21.11
N GLU A 96 24.48 -3.27 -20.78
CA GLU A 96 25.66 -3.28 -21.64
C GLU A 96 26.17 -4.70 -21.90
N GLU A 97 26.28 -5.53 -20.85
CA GLU A 97 26.65 -6.94 -20.97
C GLU A 97 25.69 -7.75 -21.85
N LEU A 98 24.37 -7.45 -21.76
CA LEU A 98 23.37 -8.09 -22.62
C LEU A 98 23.54 -7.69 -24.09
N CYS A 99 23.78 -6.41 -24.36
CA CYS A 99 24.01 -5.91 -25.70
C CYS A 99 25.29 -6.48 -26.34
N GLU A 100 26.34 -6.69 -25.55
CA GLU A 100 27.57 -7.34 -26.01
C GLU A 100 27.35 -8.82 -26.39
N LYS A 101 26.53 -9.53 -25.63
CA LYS A 101 26.22 -10.94 -25.87
C LYS A 101 25.30 -11.15 -27.08
N ASP A 102 24.38 -10.25 -27.30
CA ASP A 102 23.42 -10.34 -28.41
C ASP A 102 23.16 -8.96 -29.05
N SER A 103 24.04 -8.60 -29.96
CA SER A 103 23.96 -7.32 -30.72
C SER A 103 22.73 -7.19 -31.62
N THR A 104 21.93 -8.26 -31.75
CA THR A 104 20.70 -8.24 -32.55
C THR A 104 19.50 -7.73 -31.76
N ILE A 105 19.57 -7.75 -30.43
CA ILE A 105 18.41 -7.43 -29.58
C ILE A 105 18.27 -5.93 -29.34
N LEU A 106 19.37 -5.16 -29.23
CA LEU A 106 19.30 -3.74 -28.86
C LEU A 106 20.39 -2.89 -29.50
N PRO A 107 20.00 -1.81 -30.20
CA PRO A 107 20.94 -0.76 -30.60
C PRO A 107 21.35 0.14 -29.42
N TYR A 108 20.57 0.15 -28.33
CA TYR A 108 20.83 0.98 -27.13
C TYR A 108 20.40 0.25 -25.85
N PRO A 109 21.25 0.26 -24.81
CA PRO A 109 20.89 -0.34 -23.51
C PRO A 109 19.78 0.46 -22.83
N SER A 110 18.54 -0.04 -22.94
CA SER A 110 17.37 0.58 -22.32
C SER A 110 16.35 -0.48 -21.90
N TRP A 111 15.75 -0.30 -20.73
CA TRP A 111 14.66 -1.14 -20.26
C TRP A 111 13.42 -1.10 -21.16
N ASP A 112 13.19 -0.01 -21.87
CA ASP A 112 12.03 0.15 -22.75
C ASP A 112 12.00 -0.83 -23.91
N ALA A 113 13.14 -1.45 -24.20
CA ALA A 113 13.24 -2.49 -25.22
C ALA A 113 12.83 -3.89 -24.72
N PHE A 114 12.68 -4.09 -23.41
CA PHE A 114 12.27 -5.36 -22.79
C PHE A 114 10.82 -5.37 -22.32
N THR A 115 10.11 -4.29 -22.41
CA THR A 115 8.68 -4.14 -22.06
C THR A 115 7.85 -3.92 -23.29
#